data_d0d25cf8f6889425f803f12824c45950
#
_entry.id   d0d25cf8f6889425f803f12824c45950
#
_cell.length_a   1.000
_cell.length_b   1.000
_cell.length_c   1.000
_cell.angle_alpha   90.00
_cell.angle_beta   90.00
_cell.angle_gamma   90.00
#
_symmetry.space_group_name_H-M   'P 1'
#
loop_
_entity.id
_entity.type
_entity.pdbx_description
1 polymer ?
#
loop_
_entity_poly.entity_id
_entity_poly.type
_entity_poly.pdbx_seq_one_letter_code
_entity_poly.pdbx_strand_id
1 'polypeptide(L)'
;FLMKDATTYKMFKLKNREFTFTVDDSTMPCGINGALYFSAMQEDGGLSEYPGNTAGAAYGTGYCDAQCPHDIKFINGEANVEGWNPSPADPNAGSGKYGTCCTELDIWEANMDATQLTPHVCRDPAGTQYRCQGDSCGDDASNERYDGLCDKDGGDWNPYRLGQTNFWGPGSQYTVDSTKPVTVVTQ
;
A
#
# COMPACT_ATOMS: atom_id res chain seq x y z
N PHE A 1 0.28 1.53 10.91
CA PHE A 1 1.10 0.31 10.98
C PHE A 1 0.72 -0.53 12.19
N LEU A 2 0.73 -1.87 12.03
CA LEU A 2 0.55 -2.77 13.17
C LEU A 2 1.92 -3.09 13.79
N MET A 3 2.08 -2.71 15.05
CA MET A 3 3.31 -2.96 15.81
C MET A 3 3.25 -4.31 16.52
N LYS A 4 4.37 -5.02 16.56
CA LYS A 4 4.56 -6.20 17.40
C LYS A 4 4.96 -5.79 18.83
N ASP A 5 5.83 -4.79 18.93
CA ASP A 5 6.32 -4.17 20.16
C ASP A 5 6.69 -2.70 19.91
N ALA A 6 7.35 -2.04 20.86
CA ALA A 6 7.68 -0.61 20.74
C ALA A 6 8.67 -0.27 19.60
N THR A 7 9.37 -1.25 19.05
CA THR A 7 10.49 -1.03 18.12
C THR A 7 10.41 -1.84 16.83
N THR A 8 9.41 -2.72 16.70
CA THR A 8 9.28 -3.60 15.54
C THR A 8 7.86 -3.66 15.00
N TYR A 9 7.74 -3.76 13.69
CA TYR A 9 6.47 -4.03 13.01
C TYR A 9 6.03 -5.47 13.20
N LYS A 10 4.72 -5.71 13.16
CA LYS A 10 4.18 -7.07 13.14
C LYS A 10 4.35 -7.67 11.76
N MET A 11 5.21 -8.67 11.65
CA MET A 11 5.41 -9.42 10.42
C MET A 11 4.43 -10.60 10.33
N PHE A 12 3.82 -10.78 9.15
CA PHE A 12 2.90 -11.87 8.85
C PHE A 12 3.50 -12.84 7.83
N LYS A 13 3.49 -14.13 8.15
CA LYS A 13 3.84 -15.21 7.22
C LYS A 13 2.56 -15.71 6.58
N LEU A 14 2.20 -15.17 5.41
CA LEU A 14 0.87 -15.34 4.82
C LEU A 14 0.65 -16.71 4.17
N LYS A 15 1.71 -17.36 3.66
CA LYS A 15 1.58 -18.63 2.92
C LYS A 15 0.92 -19.73 3.77
N ASN A 16 -0.13 -20.36 3.22
CA ASN A 16 -0.90 -21.43 3.86
C ASN A 16 -1.53 -21.00 5.20
N ARG A 17 -2.01 -19.76 5.27
CA ARG A 17 -2.67 -19.22 6.44
C ARG A 17 -3.93 -18.47 6.05
N GLU A 18 -4.83 -18.34 7.00
CA GLU A 18 -6.01 -17.51 6.91
C GLU A 18 -5.77 -16.18 7.63
N PHE A 19 -6.23 -15.11 7.04
CA PHE A 19 -6.32 -13.81 7.68
C PHE A 19 -7.77 -13.34 7.66
N THR A 20 -8.34 -13.14 8.83
CA THR A 20 -9.75 -12.78 9.01
C THR A 20 -9.88 -11.47 9.76
N PHE A 21 -10.76 -10.59 9.29
CA PHE A 21 -11.07 -9.31 9.95
C PHE A 21 -12.52 -8.91 9.68
N THR A 22 -13.03 -8.00 10.50
CA THR A 22 -14.35 -7.40 10.29
C THR A 22 -14.16 -5.91 9.99
N VAL A 23 -14.83 -5.44 8.94
CA VAL A 23 -14.79 -4.05 8.48
C VAL A 23 -16.21 -3.47 8.44
N ASP A 24 -16.29 -2.16 8.65
CA ASP A 24 -17.51 -1.37 8.50
C ASP A 24 -17.26 -0.19 7.55
N ASP A 25 -17.69 -0.35 6.31
CA ASP A 25 -17.56 0.66 5.25
C ASP A 25 -18.85 1.52 5.08
N SER A 26 -19.83 1.36 5.98
CA SER A 26 -21.15 2.00 5.87
C SER A 26 -21.15 3.52 5.83
N THR A 27 -20.06 4.14 6.30
CA THR A 27 -19.88 5.61 6.31
C THR A 27 -18.85 6.10 5.29
N MET A 28 -18.32 5.23 4.44
CA MET A 28 -17.30 5.56 3.45
C MET A 28 -17.95 5.86 2.10
N PRO A 29 -18.06 7.14 1.69
CA PRO A 29 -18.71 7.49 0.43
C PRO A 29 -17.87 7.13 -0.78
N CYS A 30 -18.49 7.15 -1.96
CA CYS A 30 -17.82 7.04 -3.26
C CYS A 30 -16.62 8.01 -3.35
N GLY A 31 -15.51 7.53 -3.90
CA GLY A 31 -14.26 8.29 -4.03
C GLY A 31 -13.31 8.19 -2.83
N ILE A 32 -13.72 7.52 -1.76
CA ILE A 32 -12.84 7.14 -0.64
C ILE A 32 -12.39 5.70 -0.83
N ASN A 33 -11.14 5.40 -0.54
CA ASN A 33 -10.61 4.05 -0.47
C ASN A 33 -10.28 3.69 0.99
N GLY A 34 -11.05 2.78 1.58
CA GLY A 34 -10.75 2.14 2.85
C GLY A 34 -9.89 0.92 2.58
N ALA A 35 -8.60 1.04 2.85
CA ALA A 35 -7.64 -0.02 2.54
C ALA A 35 -7.12 -0.71 3.80
N LEU A 36 -7.05 -2.05 3.72
CA LEU A 36 -6.24 -2.88 4.59
C LEU A 36 -5.32 -3.71 3.71
N TYR A 37 -4.03 -3.52 3.86
CA TYR A 37 -3.04 -4.12 2.98
C TYR A 37 -1.76 -4.53 3.70
N PHE A 38 -1.02 -5.44 3.08
CA PHE A 38 0.31 -5.85 3.49
C PHE A 38 1.34 -5.27 2.53
N SER A 39 2.47 -4.83 3.08
CA SER A 39 3.65 -4.44 2.29
C SER A 39 4.90 -5.14 2.81
N ALA A 40 5.86 -5.39 1.92
CA ALA A 40 7.10 -6.11 2.25
C ALA A 40 8.12 -5.20 2.96
N MET A 41 7.68 -4.53 4.04
CA MET A 41 8.52 -3.70 4.89
C MET A 41 9.47 -4.54 5.75
N GLN A 42 10.61 -3.94 6.13
CA GLN A 42 11.53 -4.55 7.08
C GLN A 42 10.97 -4.47 8.51
N GLU A 43 11.17 -5.54 9.31
CA GLU A 43 10.60 -5.66 10.66
C GLU A 43 11.00 -4.50 11.58
N ASP A 44 12.24 -4.03 11.48
CA ASP A 44 12.80 -2.93 12.29
C ASP A 44 12.72 -1.55 11.61
N GLY A 45 12.02 -1.46 10.46
CA GLY A 45 11.93 -0.25 9.67
C GLY A 45 13.23 0.13 8.95
N GLY A 46 14.11 -0.84 8.72
CA GLY A 46 15.41 -0.66 8.05
C GLY A 46 16.54 -0.19 8.95
N LEU A 47 16.35 -0.23 10.27
CA LEU A 47 17.33 0.23 11.25
C LEU A 47 18.65 -0.55 11.20
N SER A 48 18.56 -1.87 11.05
CA SER A 48 19.75 -2.76 11.01
C SER A 48 20.47 -2.74 9.67
N GLU A 49 19.79 -2.42 8.59
CA GLU A 49 20.35 -2.45 7.24
C GLU A 49 20.97 -1.12 6.81
N TYR A 50 20.36 -0.01 7.22
CA TYR A 50 20.75 1.33 6.75
C TYR A 50 21.36 2.14 7.90
N PRO A 51 22.72 2.32 7.94
CA PRO A 51 23.40 3.01 9.03
C PRO A 51 22.96 4.48 9.25
N GLY A 52 22.43 5.13 8.20
CA GLY A 52 21.88 6.49 8.31
C GLY A 52 20.47 6.52 8.95
N ASN A 53 19.81 5.39 9.07
CA ASN A 53 18.52 5.27 9.74
C ASN A 53 18.73 5.06 11.24
N THR A 54 18.53 6.12 12.02
CA THR A 54 18.63 6.07 13.49
C THR A 54 17.28 6.02 14.19
N ALA A 55 16.19 6.01 13.43
CA ALA A 55 14.83 6.10 13.94
C ALA A 55 14.11 4.73 14.00
N GLY A 56 14.14 3.95 12.93
CA GLY A 56 13.56 2.63 12.87
C GLY A 56 12.02 2.60 12.93
N ALA A 57 11.46 1.40 13.12
CA ALA A 57 10.02 1.17 13.18
C ALA A 57 9.32 1.94 14.30
N ALA A 58 10.01 2.23 15.40
CA ALA A 58 9.47 3.05 16.50
C ALA A 58 9.00 4.44 16.05
N TYR A 59 9.57 4.95 14.95
CA TYR A 59 9.24 6.25 14.37
C TYR A 59 8.64 6.14 12.96
N GLY A 60 8.22 4.94 12.55
CA GLY A 60 7.51 4.74 11.29
C GLY A 60 8.39 4.73 10.04
N THR A 61 9.72 4.53 10.15
CA THR A 61 10.59 4.45 8.97
C THR A 61 10.43 3.15 8.20
N GLY A 62 10.92 3.12 6.96
CA GLY A 62 10.94 1.93 6.13
C GLY A 62 9.64 1.64 5.39
N TYR A 63 8.71 2.61 5.32
CA TYR A 63 7.50 2.44 4.51
C TYR A 63 7.86 2.28 3.03
N CYS A 64 7.19 1.35 2.41
CA CYS A 64 7.21 1.13 0.97
C CYS A 64 5.89 0.48 0.54
N ASP A 65 5.56 0.64 -0.71
CA ASP A 65 4.46 -0.06 -1.38
C ASP A 65 4.73 -0.16 -2.89
N ALA A 66 3.80 -0.76 -3.64
CA ALA A 66 3.97 -0.96 -5.07
C ALA A 66 3.71 0.30 -5.90
N GLN A 67 3.14 1.36 -5.32
CA GLN A 67 3.01 2.65 -5.99
C GLN A 67 4.33 3.42 -6.00
N CYS A 68 5.35 2.94 -5.27
CA CYS A 68 6.65 3.59 -5.17
C CYS A 68 6.55 5.06 -4.71
N PRO A 69 5.91 5.36 -3.58
CA PRO A 69 5.56 6.71 -3.18
C PRO A 69 6.78 7.62 -3.05
N HIS A 70 6.66 8.85 -3.53
CA HIS A 70 7.68 9.90 -3.51
C HIS A 70 7.51 10.91 -2.38
N ASP A 71 6.46 10.80 -1.59
CA ASP A 71 6.15 11.72 -0.48
C ASP A 71 6.87 11.34 0.83
N ILE A 72 7.82 10.41 0.76
CA ILE A 72 8.64 9.95 1.88
C ILE A 72 9.94 10.75 1.90
N LYS A 73 10.19 11.49 2.99
CA LYS A 73 11.35 12.38 3.15
C LYS A 73 12.67 11.67 3.47
N PHE A 74 12.61 10.46 4.00
CA PHE A 74 13.78 9.64 4.30
C PHE A 74 13.56 8.23 3.78
N ILE A 75 14.45 7.76 2.90
CA ILE A 75 14.42 6.43 2.30
C ILE A 75 15.79 5.78 2.53
N ASN A 76 15.82 4.58 3.10
CA ASN A 76 17.05 3.83 3.38
C ASN A 76 18.07 4.64 4.20
N GLY A 77 17.59 5.46 5.14
CA GLY A 77 18.43 6.30 5.98
C GLY A 77 19.00 7.55 5.30
N GLU A 78 18.61 7.83 4.05
CA GLU A 78 19.01 8.99 3.29
C GLU A 78 17.87 9.99 3.11
N ALA A 79 18.21 11.28 3.12
CA ALA A 79 17.23 12.35 2.87
C ALA A 79 16.76 12.34 1.40
N ASN A 80 15.47 12.52 1.20
CA ASN A 80 14.80 12.65 -0.11
C ASN A 80 14.22 14.06 -0.28
N VAL A 81 14.98 15.09 0.13
CA VAL A 81 14.52 16.48 0.17
C VAL A 81 15.19 17.37 -0.88
N GLU A 82 16.29 16.91 -1.50
CA GLU A 82 16.87 17.61 -2.63
C GLU A 82 15.91 17.62 -3.81
N GLY A 83 15.55 18.82 -4.29
CA GLY A 83 14.53 18.97 -5.34
C GLY A 83 13.10 18.67 -4.86
N TRP A 84 12.85 18.71 -3.54
CA TRP A 84 11.50 18.53 -3.00
C TRP A 84 10.51 19.50 -3.65
N ASN A 85 9.42 18.94 -4.19
CA ASN A 85 8.32 19.68 -4.79
C ASN A 85 7.15 19.74 -3.80
N PRO A 86 6.99 20.83 -3.05
CA PRO A 86 5.97 20.93 -2.02
C PRO A 86 4.56 21.02 -2.60
N SER A 87 3.61 20.50 -1.85
CA SER A 87 2.19 20.71 -2.15
C SER A 87 1.84 22.20 -2.01
N PRO A 88 0.95 22.74 -2.86
CA PRO A 88 0.48 24.13 -2.70
C PRO A 88 -0.19 24.41 -1.36
N ALA A 89 -0.77 23.39 -0.72
CA ALA A 89 -1.52 23.54 0.53
C ALA A 89 -0.65 23.34 1.78
N ASP A 90 0.44 22.59 1.68
CA ASP A 90 1.33 22.28 2.81
C ASP A 90 2.77 22.06 2.32
N PRO A 91 3.74 22.89 2.72
CA PRO A 91 5.14 22.73 2.31
C PRO A 91 5.80 21.48 2.88
N ASN A 92 5.23 20.83 3.89
CA ASN A 92 5.71 19.57 4.43
C ASN A 92 5.18 18.35 3.67
N ALA A 93 4.05 18.48 2.97
CA ALA A 93 3.57 17.51 2.00
C ALA A 93 4.16 17.82 0.63
N GLY A 94 4.31 16.82 -0.22
CA GLY A 94 4.88 17.00 -1.56
C GLY A 94 5.56 15.72 -2.04
N SER A 95 6.48 15.86 -3.00
CA SER A 95 7.20 14.74 -3.57
C SER A 95 8.70 15.03 -3.69
N GLY A 96 9.51 14.02 -3.39
CA GLY A 96 10.95 14.03 -3.61
C GLY A 96 11.34 13.34 -4.92
N LYS A 97 12.63 13.34 -5.19
CA LYS A 97 13.21 12.73 -6.39
C LYS A 97 13.10 11.21 -6.42
N TYR A 98 13.12 10.57 -5.24
CA TYR A 98 13.17 9.12 -5.10
C TYR A 98 11.85 8.59 -4.56
N GLY A 99 11.48 7.40 -5.06
CA GLY A 99 10.36 6.62 -4.55
C GLY A 99 10.83 5.42 -3.72
N THR A 100 9.91 4.83 -2.99
CA THR A 100 10.17 3.67 -2.14
C THR A 100 9.23 2.52 -2.48
N CYS A 101 9.76 1.53 -3.19
CA CYS A 101 8.98 0.41 -3.74
C CYS A 101 9.11 -0.84 -2.87
N CYS A 102 8.05 -1.62 -2.75
CA CYS A 102 8.08 -3.03 -2.39
C CYS A 102 6.78 -3.74 -2.76
N THR A 103 6.82 -5.06 -2.77
CA THR A 103 5.63 -5.89 -3.01
C THR A 103 4.52 -5.57 -2.01
N GLU A 104 3.30 -5.47 -2.52
CA GLU A 104 2.09 -5.11 -1.79
C GLU A 104 0.98 -6.12 -2.06
N LEU A 105 0.16 -6.36 -1.05
CA LEU A 105 -1.05 -7.16 -1.18
C LEU A 105 -2.20 -6.41 -0.49
N ASP A 106 -3.07 -5.83 -1.30
CA ASP A 106 -4.30 -5.19 -0.84
C ASP A 106 -5.37 -6.25 -0.63
N ILE A 107 -5.48 -6.75 0.60
CA ILE A 107 -6.50 -7.74 0.95
C ILE A 107 -7.88 -7.12 1.07
N TRP A 108 -7.97 -5.81 1.16
CA TRP A 108 -9.20 -5.05 1.20
C TRP A 108 -9.00 -3.63 0.69
N GLU A 109 -9.72 -3.26 -0.33
CA GLU A 109 -9.90 -1.91 -0.81
C GLU A 109 -11.38 -1.71 -1.10
N ALA A 110 -12.05 -0.87 -0.32
CA ALA A 110 -13.48 -0.70 -0.45
C ALA A 110 -13.98 0.68 -0.01
N ASN A 111 -15.20 0.93 -0.41
CA ASN A 111 -16.09 1.93 0.15
C ASN A 111 -17.52 1.36 0.13
N MET A 112 -18.52 2.19 0.43
CA MET A 112 -19.89 1.74 0.44
C MET A 112 -20.38 1.20 -0.92
N ASP A 113 -19.79 1.66 -2.04
CA ASP A 113 -20.27 1.36 -3.40
C ASP A 113 -19.46 0.29 -4.14
N ALA A 114 -18.20 0.06 -3.76
CA ALA A 114 -17.27 -0.83 -4.46
C ALA A 114 -16.31 -1.56 -3.51
N THR A 115 -15.82 -2.72 -3.96
CA THR A 115 -14.76 -3.48 -3.26
C THR A 115 -13.85 -4.17 -4.26
N GLN A 116 -12.58 -4.34 -3.87
CA GLN A 116 -11.61 -5.15 -4.60
C GLN A 116 -10.53 -5.74 -3.69
N LEU A 117 -9.82 -6.74 -4.22
CA LEU A 117 -8.58 -7.32 -3.69
C LEU A 117 -7.54 -7.24 -4.78
N THR A 118 -6.34 -6.75 -4.47
CA THR A 118 -5.34 -6.47 -5.49
C THR A 118 -3.93 -6.85 -5.03
N PRO A 119 -3.33 -7.93 -5.55
CA PRO A 119 -1.90 -8.17 -5.41
C PRO A 119 -1.11 -7.27 -6.39
N HIS A 120 -0.08 -6.61 -5.87
CA HIS A 120 0.91 -5.85 -6.63
C HIS A 120 2.29 -6.48 -6.46
N VAL A 121 2.84 -7.03 -7.53
CA VAL A 121 4.13 -7.72 -7.52
C VAL A 121 5.24 -6.76 -7.94
N CYS A 122 6.35 -6.76 -7.19
CA CYS A 122 7.57 -6.06 -7.58
C CYS A 122 8.65 -7.06 -8.01
N ARG A 123 9.43 -6.68 -9.02
CA ARG A 123 10.56 -7.47 -9.54
C ARG A 123 11.85 -7.26 -8.73
N ASP A 124 11.73 -6.97 -7.45
CA ASP A 124 12.89 -6.84 -6.58
C ASP A 124 13.39 -8.21 -6.14
N PRO A 125 14.64 -8.58 -6.44
CA PRO A 125 15.22 -9.85 -6.02
C PRO A 125 15.40 -9.96 -4.50
N ALA A 126 15.48 -8.83 -3.78
CA ALA A 126 15.61 -8.84 -2.33
C ALA A 126 14.27 -9.03 -1.61
N GLY A 127 13.13 -8.78 -2.29
CA GLY A 127 11.79 -8.93 -1.72
C GLY A 127 11.47 -7.96 -0.58
N THR A 128 12.22 -6.88 -0.47
CA THR A 128 12.09 -5.85 0.57
C THR A 128 12.05 -4.46 -0.05
N GLN A 129 12.13 -3.41 0.76
CA GLN A 129 12.14 -2.04 0.30
C GLN A 129 13.25 -1.76 -0.74
N TYR A 130 12.88 -1.09 -1.82
CA TYR A 130 13.77 -0.62 -2.86
C TYR A 130 13.60 0.89 -3.08
N ARG A 131 14.71 1.64 -3.07
CA ARG A 131 14.74 3.08 -3.40
C ARG A 131 14.90 3.23 -4.91
N CYS A 132 13.88 3.72 -5.58
CA CYS A 132 13.82 3.90 -7.03
C CYS A 132 13.97 5.36 -7.46
N GLN A 133 14.21 5.57 -8.76
CA GLN A 133 14.21 6.88 -9.41
C GLN A 133 13.76 6.76 -10.86
N GLY A 134 12.89 7.68 -11.33
CA GLY A 134 12.44 7.76 -12.71
C GLY A 134 11.78 6.45 -13.17
N ASP A 135 12.23 5.90 -14.30
CA ASP A 135 11.64 4.71 -14.92
C ASP A 135 11.58 3.51 -13.98
N SER A 136 12.55 3.36 -13.09
CA SER A 136 12.51 2.27 -12.09
C SER A 136 11.36 2.41 -11.09
N CYS A 137 10.86 3.62 -10.85
CA CYS A 137 9.64 3.87 -10.08
C CYS A 137 8.35 3.77 -10.93
N GLY A 138 8.46 3.64 -12.26
CA GLY A 138 7.32 3.77 -13.16
C GLY A 138 6.84 5.21 -13.34
N ASP A 139 7.80 6.18 -13.37
CA ASP A 139 7.51 7.62 -13.41
C ASP A 139 7.86 8.24 -14.76
N ASP A 140 8.08 7.45 -15.80
CA ASP A 140 8.60 7.96 -17.05
C ASP A 140 7.67 8.98 -17.74
N ALA A 141 8.27 9.80 -18.60
CA ALA A 141 7.57 10.86 -19.32
C ALA A 141 6.60 10.33 -20.41
N SER A 142 6.72 9.07 -20.81
CA SER A 142 5.81 8.39 -21.73
C SER A 142 4.56 7.85 -21.04
N ASN A 143 4.51 7.96 -19.70
CA ASN A 143 3.46 7.40 -18.86
C ASN A 143 3.43 5.86 -18.86
N GLU A 144 4.59 5.24 -19.09
CA GLU A 144 4.82 3.80 -19.07
C GLU A 144 4.96 3.28 -17.62
N ARG A 145 3.92 3.47 -16.83
CA ARG A 145 3.88 3.03 -15.42
C ARG A 145 4.13 1.52 -15.24
N TYR A 146 4.08 0.76 -16.34
CA TYR A 146 4.32 -0.68 -16.36
C TYR A 146 5.79 -1.08 -16.48
N ASP A 147 6.67 -0.17 -16.88
CA ASP A 147 8.11 -0.41 -17.02
C ASP A 147 8.89 -0.31 -15.71
N GLY A 148 8.24 0.17 -14.65
CA GLY A 148 8.79 0.21 -13.30
C GLY A 148 9.01 -1.17 -12.69
N LEU A 149 9.63 -1.17 -11.52
CA LEU A 149 9.92 -2.39 -10.76
C LEU A 149 8.65 -3.09 -10.27
N CYS A 150 7.60 -2.33 -9.99
CA CYS A 150 6.35 -2.82 -9.43
C CYS A 150 5.21 -2.73 -10.43
N ASP A 151 4.32 -3.71 -10.39
CA ASP A 151 3.04 -3.65 -11.07
C ASP A 151 2.08 -2.72 -10.28
N LYS A 152 2.06 -1.45 -10.68
CA LYS A 152 1.25 -0.41 -10.01
C LYS A 152 -0.25 -0.61 -10.20
N ASP A 153 -0.68 -1.30 -11.25
CA ASP A 153 -2.09 -1.59 -11.47
C ASP A 153 -2.55 -2.85 -10.75
N GLY A 154 -1.64 -3.82 -10.58
CA GLY A 154 -1.90 -5.07 -9.93
C GLY A 154 -2.82 -6.02 -10.70
N GLY A 155 -3.07 -7.17 -10.12
CA GLY A 155 -4.02 -8.17 -10.62
C GLY A 155 -5.32 -8.14 -9.83
N ASP A 156 -6.19 -7.16 -10.06
CA ASP A 156 -7.36 -6.95 -9.22
C ASP A 156 -8.47 -7.98 -9.40
N TRP A 157 -9.00 -8.47 -8.31
CA TRP A 157 -10.30 -9.12 -8.24
C TRP A 157 -11.34 -8.09 -7.82
N ASN A 158 -12.13 -7.62 -8.79
CA ASN A 158 -13.21 -6.66 -8.59
C ASN A 158 -14.51 -7.30 -9.09
N PRO A 159 -15.47 -7.62 -8.20
CA PRO A 159 -16.69 -8.31 -8.58
C PRO A 159 -17.50 -7.59 -9.67
N TYR A 160 -17.60 -6.27 -9.58
CA TYR A 160 -18.32 -5.47 -10.56
C TYR A 160 -17.69 -5.57 -11.97
N ARG A 161 -16.38 -5.42 -12.07
CA ARG A 161 -15.63 -5.55 -13.35
C ARG A 161 -15.72 -6.97 -13.93
N LEU A 162 -15.88 -7.97 -13.07
CA LEU A 162 -16.08 -9.37 -13.47
C LEU A 162 -17.54 -9.70 -13.80
N GLY A 163 -18.42 -8.70 -13.86
CA GLY A 163 -19.82 -8.86 -14.25
C GLY A 163 -20.80 -9.17 -13.09
N GLN A 164 -20.30 -9.24 -11.85
CA GLN A 164 -21.12 -9.45 -10.65
C GLN A 164 -21.57 -8.10 -10.08
N THR A 165 -22.36 -7.35 -10.86
CA THR A 165 -22.74 -5.96 -10.55
C THR A 165 -23.57 -5.79 -9.29
N ASN A 166 -24.17 -6.87 -8.76
CA ASN A 166 -24.97 -6.88 -7.54
C ASN A 166 -24.26 -7.58 -6.37
N PHE A 167 -22.95 -7.79 -6.46
CA PHE A 167 -22.22 -8.49 -5.40
C PHE A 167 -22.06 -7.62 -4.15
N TRP A 168 -21.59 -6.39 -4.29
CA TRP A 168 -21.30 -5.46 -3.21
C TRP A 168 -22.01 -4.12 -3.42
N GLY A 169 -22.58 -3.55 -2.37
CA GLY A 169 -23.17 -2.23 -2.41
C GLY A 169 -24.20 -2.01 -1.29
N PRO A 170 -24.77 -0.79 -1.20
CA PRO A 170 -25.65 -0.41 -0.12
C PRO A 170 -27.06 -1.00 -0.27
N GLY A 171 -27.46 -1.80 0.71
CA GLY A 171 -28.81 -2.32 0.85
C GLY A 171 -28.99 -3.78 0.46
N SER A 172 -30.20 -4.29 0.75
CA SER A 172 -30.52 -5.72 0.65
C SER A 172 -30.63 -6.28 -0.77
N GLN A 173 -30.55 -5.45 -1.80
CA GLN A 173 -30.50 -5.86 -3.21
C GLN A 173 -29.14 -6.41 -3.62
N TYR A 174 -28.09 -6.17 -2.82
CA TYR A 174 -26.76 -6.71 -3.04
C TYR A 174 -26.53 -8.01 -2.27
N THR A 175 -25.65 -8.86 -2.78
CA THR A 175 -25.26 -10.11 -2.10
C THR A 175 -24.59 -9.79 -0.76
N VAL A 176 -23.76 -8.76 -0.74
CA VAL A 176 -23.14 -8.20 0.46
C VAL A 176 -23.64 -6.77 0.64
N ASP A 177 -24.38 -6.55 1.72
CA ASP A 177 -24.93 -5.23 2.08
C ASP A 177 -23.88 -4.41 2.82
N SER A 178 -23.25 -3.48 2.11
CA SER A 178 -22.19 -2.62 2.63
C SER A 178 -22.62 -1.60 3.69
N THR A 179 -23.91 -1.50 3.96
CA THR A 179 -24.43 -0.68 5.08
C THR A 179 -24.27 -1.36 6.44
N LYS A 180 -23.67 -2.55 6.47
CA LYS A 180 -23.45 -3.37 7.67
C LYS A 180 -21.99 -3.80 7.77
N PRO A 181 -21.50 -4.08 9.00
CA PRO A 181 -20.20 -4.71 9.17
C PRO A 181 -20.10 -6.05 8.43
N VAL A 182 -18.97 -6.28 7.76
CA VAL A 182 -18.71 -7.48 6.97
C VAL A 182 -17.47 -8.17 7.49
N THR A 183 -17.52 -9.50 7.62
CA THR A 183 -16.32 -10.30 7.92
C THR A 183 -15.70 -10.78 6.62
N VAL A 184 -14.43 -10.43 6.44
CA VAL A 184 -13.61 -10.80 5.30
C VAL A 184 -12.65 -11.91 5.72
N VAL A 185 -12.59 -12.96 4.90
CA VAL A 185 -11.70 -14.10 5.09
C VAL A 185 -10.83 -14.23 3.85
N THR A 186 -9.50 -14.12 4.02
CA THR A 186 -8.50 -14.32 2.97
C THR A 186 -7.66 -15.56 3.29
N GLN A 187 -7.58 -16.49 2.34
CA GLN A 187 -6.89 -17.78 2.49
C GLN A 187 -5.82 -17.97 1.41
#